data_f8d0b1e2ba4f95c3959b05ce0c03e402
#
_entry.id   f8d0b1e2ba4f95c3959b05ce0c03e402
#
_cell.length_a   1.000
_cell.length_b   1.000
_cell.length_c   1.000
_cell.angle_alpha   90.00
_cell.angle_beta   90.00
_cell.angle_gamma   90.00
#
_symmetry.space_group_name_H-M   'P 1'
#
loop_
_entity.id
_entity.type
_entity.pdbx_description
1 polymer ?
#
loop_
_entity_poly.entity_id
_entity_poly.type
_entity_poly.pdbx_seq_one_letter_code
_entity_poly.pdbx_strand_id
1 'polypeptide(L)'
;KLPKKIDFFVWNLNESYNQILNTNLGFSNPVFCISHNRLNQTPGHEIAHNISFWINNDNIRTKFINDGIGVCFDQQKNEKLKIAQETYKTNQIDIKEIWRNQTKLNDDILYPISGAFVNFLIEYDKEKFLKLTENQTYENAIKIYGENIDNLIDDFIKKLEK
;
A
#
# COMPACT_ATOMS: atom_id res chain seq x y z
N LYS A 1 7.70 -17.55 -6.58
CA LYS A 1 8.45 -17.43 -7.85
C LYS A 1 7.98 -16.15 -8.52
N LEU A 2 8.87 -15.17 -8.70
CA LEU A 2 8.53 -13.90 -9.34
C LEU A 2 8.02 -14.11 -10.78
N PRO A 3 7.06 -13.30 -11.23
CA PRO A 3 6.60 -13.36 -12.61
C PRO A 3 7.74 -13.00 -13.54
N LYS A 4 7.81 -13.68 -14.68
CA LYS A 4 8.82 -13.38 -15.71
C LYS A 4 8.50 -12.10 -16.48
N LYS A 5 7.23 -11.69 -16.48
CA LYS A 5 6.72 -10.57 -17.26
C LYS A 5 5.45 -10.03 -16.60
N ILE A 6 5.31 -8.72 -16.61
CA ILE A 6 4.06 -8.02 -16.29
C ILE A 6 3.58 -7.34 -17.57
N ASP A 7 2.37 -7.63 -17.99
CA ASP A 7 1.73 -6.93 -19.10
C ASP A 7 1.17 -5.61 -18.59
N PHE A 8 1.69 -4.51 -19.13
CA PHE A 8 1.38 -3.17 -18.70
C PHE A 8 0.62 -2.41 -19.78
N PHE A 9 -0.62 -2.05 -19.48
CA PHE A 9 -1.51 -1.32 -20.39
C PHE A 9 -1.66 0.13 -19.94
N VAL A 10 -1.51 1.05 -20.88
CA VAL A 10 -1.73 2.48 -20.64
C VAL A 10 -2.87 2.97 -21.52
N TRP A 11 -3.83 3.65 -20.91
CA TRP A 11 -5.00 4.17 -21.58
C TRP A 11 -4.94 5.70 -21.67
N ASN A 12 -5.08 6.21 -22.88
CA ASN A 12 -4.96 7.65 -23.13
C ASN A 12 -6.27 8.39 -22.84
N LEU A 13 -7.41 7.78 -23.14
CA LEU A 13 -8.73 8.42 -23.02
C LEU A 13 -9.55 7.78 -21.89
N ASN A 14 -10.07 8.64 -21.00
CA ASN A 14 -10.93 8.21 -19.91
C ASN A 14 -12.17 7.46 -20.39
N GLU A 15 -12.78 7.92 -21.50
CA GLU A 15 -13.99 7.31 -22.05
C GLU A 15 -13.74 5.88 -22.51
N SER A 16 -12.68 5.65 -23.30
CA SER A 16 -12.35 4.31 -23.77
C SER A 16 -12.02 3.37 -22.61
N TYR A 17 -11.32 3.86 -21.58
CA TYR A 17 -11.01 3.11 -20.39
C TYR A 17 -12.28 2.70 -19.64
N ASN A 18 -13.18 3.66 -19.37
CA ASN A 18 -14.43 3.42 -18.66
C ASN A 18 -15.36 2.47 -19.44
N GLN A 19 -15.44 2.60 -20.76
CA GLN A 19 -16.27 1.76 -21.61
C GLN A 19 -15.80 0.30 -21.63
N ILE A 20 -14.50 0.07 -21.67
CA ILE A 20 -13.93 -1.29 -21.77
C ILE A 20 -13.80 -1.95 -20.41
N LEU A 21 -13.31 -1.22 -19.41
CA LEU A 21 -12.93 -1.78 -18.11
C LEU A 21 -13.94 -1.47 -17.00
N ASN A 22 -14.93 -0.64 -17.29
CA ASN A 22 -15.96 -0.17 -16.34
C ASN A 22 -15.35 0.43 -15.06
N THR A 23 -14.21 1.11 -15.18
CA THR A 23 -13.51 1.81 -14.10
C THR A 23 -12.72 2.98 -14.66
N ASN A 24 -12.55 4.02 -13.85
CA ASN A 24 -11.69 5.17 -14.15
C ASN A 24 -10.41 5.18 -13.32
N LEU A 25 -10.16 4.11 -12.57
CA LEU A 25 -8.96 3.94 -11.75
C LEU A 25 -7.98 2.98 -12.43
N GLY A 26 -6.70 3.12 -12.15
CA GLY A 26 -5.74 2.08 -12.39
C GLY A 26 -6.08 0.84 -11.57
N PHE A 27 -5.73 -0.31 -12.05
CA PHE A 27 -5.86 -1.54 -11.29
C PHE A 27 -4.85 -2.59 -11.75
N SER A 28 -4.55 -3.51 -10.88
CA SER A 28 -3.74 -4.68 -11.18
C SER A 28 -4.59 -5.96 -11.11
N ASN A 29 -4.23 -6.92 -11.94
CA ASN A 29 -4.66 -8.31 -11.79
C ASN A 29 -3.42 -9.18 -11.61
N PRO A 30 -2.97 -9.38 -10.36
CA PRO A 30 -1.72 -10.07 -10.11
C PRO A 30 -1.72 -11.54 -10.54
N VAL A 31 -2.86 -12.20 -10.53
CA VAL A 31 -2.98 -13.61 -10.97
C VAL A 31 -2.54 -13.76 -12.43
N PHE A 32 -2.89 -12.81 -13.27
CA PHE A 32 -2.53 -12.78 -14.69
C PHE A 32 -1.30 -11.91 -14.99
N CYS A 33 -0.66 -11.33 -13.98
CA CYS A 33 0.46 -10.39 -14.14
C CYS A 33 0.11 -9.20 -15.03
N ILE A 34 -1.06 -8.62 -14.83
CA ILE A 34 -1.56 -7.49 -15.64
C ILE A 34 -1.65 -6.24 -14.77
N SER A 35 -1.18 -5.12 -15.31
CA SER A 35 -1.38 -3.78 -14.76
C SER A 35 -2.07 -2.89 -15.79
N HIS A 36 -3.10 -2.17 -15.35
CA HIS A 36 -3.79 -1.16 -16.13
C HIS A 36 -3.61 0.21 -15.49
N ASN A 37 -3.05 1.15 -16.25
CA ASN A 37 -2.85 2.51 -15.78
C ASN A 37 -3.49 3.51 -16.75
N ARG A 38 -3.94 4.63 -16.21
CA ARG A 38 -4.24 5.81 -17.01
C ARG A 38 -2.94 6.57 -17.30
N LEU A 39 -2.93 7.35 -18.37
CA LEU A 39 -1.75 8.09 -18.81
C LEU A 39 -1.20 9.04 -17.73
N ASN A 40 -2.06 9.57 -16.88
CA ASN A 40 -1.70 10.49 -15.80
C ASN A 40 -1.39 9.79 -14.46
N GLN A 41 -1.38 8.47 -14.41
CA GLN A 41 -1.00 7.69 -13.21
C GLN A 41 0.42 7.20 -13.33
N THR A 42 1.11 7.12 -12.21
CA THR A 42 2.45 6.54 -12.16
C THR A 42 2.38 5.02 -12.22
N PRO A 43 3.30 4.34 -12.89
CA PRO A 43 3.25 2.88 -13.04
C PRO A 43 3.58 2.13 -11.75
N GLY A 44 4.24 2.76 -10.78
CA GLY A 44 4.78 2.09 -9.58
C GLY A 44 3.72 1.41 -8.74
N HIS A 45 2.57 2.04 -8.57
CA HIS A 45 1.48 1.55 -7.71
C HIS A 45 1.00 0.15 -8.14
N GLU A 46 0.53 0.02 -9.36
CA GLU A 46 -0.04 -1.23 -9.87
C GLU A 46 1.02 -2.33 -10.08
N ILE A 47 2.23 -1.94 -10.43
CA ILE A 47 3.37 -2.86 -10.55
C ILE A 47 3.74 -3.40 -9.17
N ALA A 48 3.73 -2.58 -8.13
CA ALA A 48 4.02 -3.00 -6.75
C ALA A 48 3.03 -4.07 -6.26
N HIS A 49 1.74 -3.93 -6.59
CA HIS A 49 0.74 -4.95 -6.29
C HIS A 49 1.04 -6.29 -6.99
N ASN A 50 1.43 -6.27 -8.27
CA ASN A 50 1.83 -7.47 -8.98
C ASN A 50 3.06 -8.13 -8.35
N ILE A 51 4.09 -7.36 -8.05
CA ILE A 51 5.33 -7.89 -7.46
C ILE A 51 5.06 -8.45 -6.07
N SER A 52 4.36 -7.72 -5.20
CA SER A 52 4.07 -8.17 -3.84
C SER A 52 3.22 -9.45 -3.81
N PHE A 53 2.37 -9.65 -4.81
CA PHE A 53 1.60 -10.89 -4.96
C PHE A 53 2.49 -12.10 -5.21
N TRP A 54 3.47 -11.97 -6.09
CA TRP A 54 4.28 -13.11 -6.52
C TRP A 54 5.50 -13.38 -5.63
N ILE A 55 5.85 -12.46 -4.74
CA ILE A 55 6.89 -12.72 -3.74
C ILE A 55 6.43 -13.82 -2.77
N ASN A 56 5.12 -13.92 -2.52
CA ASN A 56 4.57 -14.73 -1.45
C ASN A 56 3.51 -15.74 -1.90
N ASN A 57 3.54 -16.92 -1.29
CA ASN A 57 2.63 -18.03 -1.62
C ASN A 57 1.28 -17.93 -0.88
N ASP A 58 1.23 -17.39 0.33
CA ASP A 58 0.03 -17.42 1.18
C ASP A 58 -0.94 -16.26 0.94
N ASN A 59 -0.44 -15.15 0.40
CA ASN A 59 -1.24 -13.98 -0.08
C ASN A 59 -2.36 -13.51 0.86
N ILE A 60 -2.16 -13.58 2.17
CA ILE A 60 -3.09 -13.00 3.12
C ILE A 60 -2.83 -11.49 3.18
N ARG A 61 -3.80 -10.69 2.69
CA ARG A 61 -3.64 -9.26 2.50
C ARG A 61 -4.59 -8.48 3.38
N THR A 62 -4.10 -7.36 3.89
CA THR A 62 -4.94 -6.33 4.48
C THR A 62 -4.92 -5.12 3.57
N LYS A 63 -6.04 -4.41 3.47
CA LYS A 63 -6.12 -3.20 2.65
C LYS A 63 -5.06 -2.19 3.07
N PHE A 64 -4.85 -2.00 4.38
CA PHE A 64 -3.88 -1.07 4.92
C PHE A 64 -2.44 -1.30 4.43
N ILE A 65 -1.93 -2.52 4.54
CA ILE A 65 -0.56 -2.83 4.09
C ILE A 65 -0.47 -2.95 2.57
N ASN A 66 -1.46 -3.58 1.93
CA ASN A 66 -1.44 -3.78 0.49
C ASN A 66 -1.49 -2.45 -0.28
N ASP A 67 -2.41 -1.56 0.06
CA ASP A 67 -2.50 -0.25 -0.57
C ASP A 67 -1.31 0.63 -0.17
N GLY A 68 -0.84 0.49 1.08
CA GLY A 68 0.40 1.11 1.53
C GLY A 68 1.62 0.75 0.70
N ILE A 69 1.74 -0.52 0.27
CA ILE A 69 2.78 -0.95 -0.67
C ILE A 69 2.63 -0.21 -2.00
N GLY A 70 1.43 -0.17 -2.58
CA GLY A 70 1.16 0.55 -3.82
C GLY A 70 1.58 2.01 -3.73
N VAL A 71 1.15 2.72 -2.69
CA VAL A 71 1.47 4.14 -2.46
C VAL A 71 2.95 4.37 -2.15
N CYS A 72 3.59 3.48 -1.39
CA CYS A 72 5.01 3.59 -1.07
C CYS A 72 5.89 3.58 -2.33
N PHE A 73 5.57 2.71 -3.28
CA PHE A 73 6.30 2.56 -4.55
C PHE A 73 5.72 3.40 -5.70
N ASP A 74 4.67 4.15 -5.45
CA ASP A 74 4.19 5.15 -6.39
C ASP A 74 5.29 6.21 -6.64
N GLN A 75 5.57 6.47 -7.92
CA GLN A 75 6.64 7.38 -8.34
C GLN A 75 6.21 8.86 -8.34
N GLN A 76 5.09 9.20 -7.71
CA GLN A 76 4.70 10.59 -7.56
C GLN A 76 5.75 11.38 -6.77
N LYS A 77 6.13 12.53 -7.32
CA LYS A 77 7.07 13.47 -6.69
C LYS A 77 6.35 14.32 -5.63
N ASN A 78 5.77 13.70 -4.63
CA ASN A 78 5.16 14.40 -3.51
C ASN A 78 5.87 14.04 -2.20
N GLU A 79 5.77 14.92 -1.24
CA GLU A 79 6.27 14.71 0.12
C GLU A 79 5.29 13.81 0.89
N LYS A 80 5.33 12.51 0.61
CA LYS A 80 4.37 11.53 1.15
C LYS A 80 4.19 11.62 2.66
N LEU A 81 5.29 11.80 3.39
CA LEU A 81 5.22 11.95 4.85
C LEU A 81 4.46 13.22 5.25
N LYS A 82 4.69 14.33 4.57
CA LYS A 82 3.99 15.61 4.85
C LYS A 82 2.49 15.50 4.61
N ILE A 83 2.10 14.86 3.49
CA ILE A 83 0.68 14.62 3.21
C ILE A 83 0.07 13.72 4.29
N ALA A 84 0.79 12.68 4.73
CA ALA A 84 0.34 11.82 5.81
C ALA A 84 0.19 12.59 7.14
N GLN A 85 1.12 13.51 7.47
CA GLN A 85 1.03 14.37 8.64
C GLN A 85 -0.20 15.30 8.59
N GLU A 86 -0.44 15.94 7.46
CA GLU A 86 -1.61 16.82 7.26
C GLU A 86 -2.92 16.00 7.38
N THR A 87 -2.94 14.80 6.78
CA THR A 87 -4.08 13.88 6.86
C THR A 87 -4.33 13.42 8.30
N TYR A 88 -3.28 13.06 9.04
CA TYR A 88 -3.38 12.62 10.43
C TYR A 88 -3.88 13.73 11.36
N LYS A 89 -3.38 14.96 11.19
CA LYS A 89 -3.81 16.13 12.00
C LYS A 89 -5.29 16.47 11.85
N THR A 90 -5.89 16.17 10.70
CA THR A 90 -7.30 16.47 10.42
C THR A 90 -8.25 15.32 10.75
N ASN A 91 -7.72 14.11 10.98
CA ASN A 91 -8.52 12.92 11.20
C ASN A 91 -8.03 12.19 12.46
N GLN A 92 -8.96 11.74 13.28
CA GLN A 92 -8.64 10.84 14.38
C GLN A 92 -8.49 9.42 13.83
N ILE A 93 -7.26 8.91 13.78
CA ILE A 93 -6.93 7.64 13.13
C ILE A 93 -6.30 6.70 14.14
N ASP A 94 -6.93 5.54 14.37
CA ASP A 94 -6.31 4.42 15.07
C ASP A 94 -5.71 3.45 14.05
N ILE A 95 -4.39 3.40 13.96
CA ILE A 95 -3.66 2.57 13.00
C ILE A 95 -3.90 1.08 13.24
N LYS A 96 -4.03 0.65 14.50
CA LYS A 96 -4.29 -0.76 14.83
C LYS A 96 -5.66 -1.21 14.36
N GLU A 97 -6.70 -0.40 14.60
CA GLU A 97 -8.06 -0.70 14.15
C GLU A 97 -8.16 -0.76 12.63
N ILE A 98 -7.50 0.17 11.92
CA ILE A 98 -7.48 0.18 10.46
C ILE A 98 -6.74 -1.07 9.94
N TRP A 99 -5.59 -1.40 10.51
CA TRP A 99 -4.83 -2.57 10.09
C TRP A 99 -5.60 -3.87 10.30
N ARG A 100 -6.38 -3.97 11.38
CA ARG A 100 -7.27 -5.11 11.65
C ARG A 100 -8.57 -5.09 10.84
N ASN A 101 -8.76 -4.14 9.95
CA ASN A 101 -10.01 -3.90 9.21
C ASN A 101 -11.23 -3.67 10.10
N GLN A 102 -11.04 -3.19 11.33
CA GLN A 102 -12.12 -2.86 12.26
C GLN A 102 -12.77 -1.51 11.92
N THR A 103 -11.98 -0.61 11.32
CA THR A 103 -12.44 0.70 10.83
C THR A 103 -12.17 0.81 9.33
N LYS A 104 -13.19 1.25 8.56
CA LYS A 104 -13.05 1.55 7.13
C LYS A 104 -12.81 3.02 6.93
N LEU A 105 -11.73 3.37 6.24
CA LEU A 105 -11.41 4.72 5.81
C LEU A 105 -11.60 4.90 4.30
N ASN A 106 -11.90 6.12 3.91
CA ASN A 106 -11.84 6.52 2.50
C ASN A 106 -10.38 6.48 2.02
N ASP A 107 -10.20 6.22 0.73
CA ASP A 107 -8.86 6.09 0.13
C ASP A 107 -8.04 7.38 0.26
N ASP A 108 -8.66 8.55 0.23
CA ASP A 108 -8.00 9.85 0.44
C ASP A 108 -7.34 9.98 1.81
N ILE A 109 -7.84 9.26 2.82
CA ILE A 109 -7.27 9.21 4.17
C ILE A 109 -6.34 8.00 4.32
N LEU A 110 -6.78 6.84 3.82
CA LEU A 110 -6.04 5.59 3.95
C LEU A 110 -4.68 5.64 3.24
N TYR A 111 -4.65 6.09 1.98
CA TYR A 111 -3.46 6.04 1.13
C TYR A 111 -2.27 6.81 1.68
N PRO A 112 -2.40 8.09 2.09
CA PRO A 112 -1.28 8.81 2.66
C PRO A 112 -0.70 8.12 3.91
N ILE A 113 -1.57 7.70 4.83
CA ILE A 113 -1.16 7.08 6.10
C ILE A 113 -0.51 5.72 5.86
N SER A 114 -1.15 4.86 5.07
CA SER A 114 -0.65 3.50 4.79
C SER A 114 0.67 3.54 4.01
N GLY A 115 0.80 4.42 3.01
CA GLY A 115 2.03 4.57 2.23
C GLY A 115 3.20 5.05 3.08
N ALA A 116 2.97 6.05 3.95
CA ALA A 116 3.99 6.54 4.87
C ALA A 116 4.36 5.48 5.94
N PHE A 117 3.38 4.71 6.42
CA PHE A 117 3.64 3.62 7.38
C PHE A 117 4.45 2.48 6.77
N VAL A 118 4.12 2.05 5.56
CA VAL A 118 4.90 1.03 4.84
C VAL A 118 6.34 1.50 4.62
N ASN A 119 6.54 2.75 4.20
CA ASN A 119 7.88 3.32 4.08
C ASN A 119 8.64 3.30 5.41
N PHE A 120 7.96 3.68 6.50
CA PHE A 120 8.53 3.65 7.84
C PHE A 120 8.97 2.24 8.26
N LEU A 121 8.17 1.21 8.00
CA LEU A 121 8.52 -0.17 8.31
C LEU A 121 9.70 -0.68 7.47
N ILE A 122 9.78 -0.29 6.19
CA ILE A 122 10.90 -0.62 5.30
C ILE A 122 12.21 0.03 5.80
N GLU A 123 12.14 1.30 6.20
CA GLU A 123 13.29 2.03 6.75
C GLU A 123 13.77 1.43 8.08
N TYR A 124 12.83 0.95 8.91
CA TYR A 124 13.13 0.33 10.18
C TYR A 124 13.83 -1.03 10.03
N ASP A 125 13.23 -1.94 9.24
CA ASP A 125 13.78 -3.28 9.01
C ASP A 125 13.17 -3.87 7.72
N LYS A 126 13.90 -3.75 6.63
CA LYS A 126 13.48 -4.22 5.30
C LYS A 126 13.21 -5.73 5.27
N GLU A 127 14.03 -6.52 5.97
CA GLU A 127 13.92 -7.98 5.97
C GLU A 127 12.64 -8.42 6.70
N LYS A 128 12.33 -7.79 7.82
CA LYS A 128 11.06 -8.03 8.53
C LYS A 128 9.86 -7.58 7.70
N PHE A 129 9.98 -6.44 7.01
CA PHE A 129 8.91 -6.00 6.13
C PHE A 129 8.66 -6.99 4.98
N LEU A 130 9.71 -7.53 4.35
CA LEU A 130 9.55 -8.56 3.32
C LEU A 130 8.83 -9.80 3.86
N LYS A 131 9.12 -10.24 5.09
CA LYS A 131 8.38 -11.34 5.74
C LYS A 131 6.91 -10.97 6.01
N LEU A 132 6.64 -9.70 6.37
CA LEU A 132 5.28 -9.22 6.59
C LEU A 132 4.45 -9.27 5.30
N THR A 133 5.06 -9.09 4.13
CA THR A 133 4.32 -9.17 2.86
C THR A 133 3.72 -10.55 2.59
N GLU A 134 4.21 -11.61 3.24
CA GLU A 134 3.68 -12.98 3.12
C GLU A 134 2.28 -13.11 3.75
N ASN A 135 2.11 -12.50 4.91
CA ASN A 135 0.83 -12.42 5.60
C ASN A 135 0.78 -11.05 6.29
N GLN A 136 -0.04 -10.18 5.72
CA GLN A 136 -0.10 -8.76 6.09
C GLN A 136 -0.95 -8.46 7.31
N THR A 137 -1.41 -9.48 8.04
CA THR A 137 -2.23 -9.28 9.23
C THR A 137 -1.43 -8.67 10.38
N TYR A 138 -2.13 -7.91 11.23
CA TYR A 138 -1.54 -7.35 12.45
C TYR A 138 -1.01 -8.45 13.38
N GLU A 139 -1.71 -9.57 13.50
CA GLU A 139 -1.32 -10.73 14.31
C GLU A 139 -0.02 -11.37 13.79
N ASN A 140 0.21 -11.36 12.47
CA ASN A 140 1.47 -11.80 11.91
C ASN A 140 2.58 -10.77 12.11
N ALA A 141 2.26 -9.48 12.08
CA ALA A 141 3.23 -8.43 12.42
C ALA A 141 3.74 -8.58 13.87
N ILE A 142 2.88 -8.93 14.83
CA ILE A 142 3.31 -9.26 16.21
C ILE A 142 4.32 -10.41 16.20
N LYS A 143 4.10 -11.45 15.39
CA LYS A 143 5.05 -12.59 15.33
C LYS A 143 6.41 -12.19 14.74
N ILE A 144 6.43 -11.27 13.77
CA ILE A 144 7.65 -10.85 13.06
C ILE A 144 8.44 -9.80 13.85
N TYR A 145 7.74 -8.79 14.39
CA TYR A 145 8.35 -7.65 15.08
C TYR A 145 8.42 -7.85 16.59
N GLY A 146 7.68 -8.85 17.13
CA GLY A 146 7.51 -9.07 18.57
C GLY A 146 6.61 -8.00 19.20
N GLU A 147 6.70 -7.82 20.51
CA GLU A 147 5.99 -6.77 21.25
C GLU A 147 6.36 -5.35 20.80
N ASN A 148 7.44 -5.22 20.04
CA ASN A 148 7.89 -3.93 19.49
C ASN A 148 6.95 -3.34 18.43
N ILE A 149 6.01 -4.10 17.86
CA ILE A 149 5.13 -3.55 16.80
C ILE A 149 4.28 -2.40 17.33
N ASP A 150 3.80 -2.48 18.55
CA ASP A 150 3.03 -1.40 19.17
C ASP A 150 3.89 -0.14 19.38
N ASN A 151 5.11 -0.32 19.86
CA ASN A 151 6.07 0.78 19.98
C ASN A 151 6.41 1.41 18.63
N LEU A 152 6.49 0.60 17.55
CA LEU A 152 6.73 1.10 16.20
C LEU A 152 5.53 1.91 15.69
N ILE A 153 4.31 1.50 15.99
CA ILE A 153 3.11 2.29 15.67
C ILE A 153 3.13 3.62 16.43
N ASP A 154 3.45 3.61 17.73
CA ASP A 154 3.56 4.82 18.54
C ASP A 154 4.66 5.76 18.02
N ASP A 155 5.80 5.21 17.61
CA ASP A 155 6.90 6.01 17.03
C ASP A 155 6.55 6.57 15.65
N PHE A 156 5.78 5.84 14.86
CA PHE A 156 5.23 6.37 13.62
C PHE A 156 4.23 7.49 13.89
N ILE A 157 3.32 7.34 14.85
CA ILE A 157 2.37 8.38 15.26
C ILE A 157 3.12 9.65 15.68
N LYS A 158 4.17 9.54 16.49
CA LYS A 158 5.03 10.69 16.86
C LYS A 158 5.69 11.37 15.63
N LYS A 159 5.96 10.63 14.55
CA LYS A 159 6.44 11.23 13.28
C LYS A 159 5.33 11.97 12.54
N LEU A 160 4.07 11.51 12.63
CA LEU A 160 2.92 12.17 12.01
C LEU A 160 2.52 13.47 12.75
N GLU A 161 2.77 13.55 14.05
CA GLU A 161 2.43 14.70 14.89
C GLU A 161 3.40 15.90 14.75
N LYS A 162 4.56 15.69 14.14
CA LYS A 162 5.55 16.76 13.87
C LYS A 162 5.10 17.65 12.72
#